data_8c407bab12a72fc001c3ff917ff770ec
#
_entry.id   8c407bab12a72fc001c3ff917ff770ec
#
_cell.length_a   1.000
_cell.length_b   1.000
_cell.length_c   1.000
_cell.angle_alpha   90.00
_cell.angle_beta   90.00
_cell.angle_gamma   90.00
#
_symmetry.space_group_name_H-M   'P 1'
#
loop_
_entity.id
_entity.type
_entity.pdbx_description
1 polymer ?
#
loop_
_entity_poly.entity_id
_entity_poly.type
_entity_poly.pdbx_seq_one_letter_code
_entity_poly.pdbx_strand_id
1 'polypeptide(L)'
;MKRLVIKVGTAVLTQDGQLALDRMANLVNLIAKLKNEKNLEVILVSSGAVGAGYTSLKLDKKIVANKQALAAIGQPLLLKNYKKRFKEHNITCAQMLFIADDFDSRKRTKNAQNVMEILLENKILPIINENDVIATDELVFGDNDQLAAHVAYYFNSDMLAILSDIDGYYNKNPREFADAILQKNVFEISTDELEMKHSANSEFATGGIVTKLKAAD
;
A
#
# COMPACT_ATOMS: atom_id res chain seq x y z
N MET A 1 20.93 -5.13 2.23
CA MET A 1 19.48 -4.92 2.39
C MET A 1 18.91 -6.08 3.20
N LYS A 2 18.24 -5.78 4.29
CA LYS A 2 17.64 -6.78 5.18
C LYS A 2 16.11 -6.60 5.24
N ARG A 3 15.61 -5.37 5.33
CA ARG A 3 14.20 -5.02 5.51
C ARG A 3 13.65 -4.29 4.29
N LEU A 4 12.55 -4.77 3.74
CA LEU A 4 11.88 -4.25 2.55
C LEU A 4 10.41 -3.97 2.84
N VAL A 5 9.96 -2.75 2.59
CA VAL A 5 8.53 -2.42 2.51
C VAL A 5 8.06 -2.59 1.06
N ILE A 6 6.98 -3.33 0.87
CA ILE A 6 6.29 -3.44 -0.43
C ILE A 6 4.92 -2.79 -0.29
N LYS A 7 4.66 -1.75 -1.05
CA LYS A 7 3.33 -1.15 -1.15
C LYS A 7 2.60 -1.63 -2.40
N VAL A 8 1.36 -2.05 -2.24
CA VAL A 8 0.49 -2.41 -3.34
C VAL A 8 -0.79 -1.58 -3.33
N GLY A 9 -1.05 -0.89 -4.43
CA GLY A 9 -2.22 -0.02 -4.60
C GLY A 9 -3.48 -0.78 -5.02
N THR A 10 -4.64 -0.11 -4.90
CA THR A 10 -5.93 -0.67 -5.29
C THR A 10 -5.98 -1.06 -6.76
N ALA A 11 -5.41 -0.26 -7.67
CA ALA A 11 -5.39 -0.55 -9.10
C ALA A 11 -4.68 -1.88 -9.46
N VAL A 12 -3.68 -2.27 -8.66
CA VAL A 12 -2.99 -3.56 -8.83
C VAL A 12 -3.82 -4.72 -8.29
N LEU A 13 -4.49 -4.52 -7.14
CA LEU A 13 -5.21 -5.58 -6.41
C LEU A 13 -6.68 -5.75 -6.83
N THR A 14 -7.21 -4.81 -7.62
CA THR A 14 -8.61 -4.87 -8.04
C THR A 14 -8.75 -4.91 -9.55
N GLN A 15 -9.76 -5.59 -10.01
CA GLN A 15 -10.20 -5.62 -11.39
C GLN A 15 -11.73 -5.61 -11.38
N ASP A 16 -12.35 -4.78 -12.21
CA ASP A 16 -13.81 -4.63 -12.30
C ASP A 16 -14.48 -4.37 -10.94
N GLY A 17 -13.78 -3.61 -10.07
CA GLY A 17 -14.26 -3.25 -8.73
C GLY A 17 -14.21 -4.39 -7.70
N GLN A 18 -13.58 -5.52 -8.02
CA GLN A 18 -13.43 -6.69 -7.15
C GLN A 18 -11.94 -7.02 -6.93
N LEU A 19 -11.62 -7.85 -5.94
CA LEU A 19 -10.27 -8.32 -5.73
C LEU A 19 -9.80 -9.20 -6.89
N ALA A 20 -8.68 -8.83 -7.51
CA ALA A 20 -7.99 -9.59 -8.55
C ALA A 20 -7.16 -10.72 -7.90
N LEU A 21 -7.77 -11.87 -7.69
CA LEU A 21 -7.19 -12.97 -6.93
C LEU A 21 -5.91 -13.53 -7.55
N ASP A 22 -5.78 -13.50 -8.87
CA ASP A 22 -4.57 -13.95 -9.58
C ASP A 22 -3.41 -12.98 -9.37
N ARG A 23 -3.68 -11.66 -9.42
CA ARG A 23 -2.66 -10.65 -9.13
C ARG A 23 -2.21 -10.72 -7.67
N MET A 24 -3.14 -10.98 -6.75
CA MET A 24 -2.82 -11.24 -5.35
C MET A 24 -1.96 -12.50 -5.19
N ALA A 25 -2.23 -13.58 -5.93
CA ALA A 25 -1.42 -14.79 -5.90
C ALA A 25 0.01 -14.52 -6.40
N ASN A 26 0.17 -13.75 -7.47
CA ASN A 26 1.49 -13.36 -7.98
C ASN A 26 2.28 -12.52 -6.96
N LEU A 27 1.62 -11.58 -6.28
CA LEU A 27 2.23 -10.80 -5.20
C LEU A 27 2.66 -11.70 -4.03
N VAL A 28 1.80 -12.62 -3.61
CA VAL A 28 2.11 -13.60 -2.56
C VAL A 28 3.32 -14.45 -2.93
N ASN A 29 3.38 -14.98 -4.16
CA ASN A 29 4.52 -15.74 -4.66
C ASN A 29 5.82 -14.93 -4.65
N LEU A 30 5.78 -13.66 -5.06
CA LEU A 30 6.93 -12.76 -5.00
C LEU A 30 7.42 -12.59 -3.56
N ILE A 31 6.51 -12.24 -2.63
CA ILE A 31 6.86 -12.03 -1.22
C ILE A 31 7.39 -13.32 -0.58
N ALA A 32 6.79 -14.47 -0.90
CA ALA A 32 7.24 -15.75 -0.39
C ALA A 32 8.68 -16.08 -0.84
N LYS A 33 9.03 -15.81 -2.10
CA LYS A 33 10.41 -15.94 -2.59
C LYS A 33 11.38 -15.01 -1.86
N LEU A 34 11.00 -13.74 -1.67
CA LEU A 34 11.83 -12.77 -0.97
C LEU A 34 12.10 -13.19 0.49
N LYS A 35 11.08 -13.70 1.19
CA LYS A 35 11.22 -14.17 2.57
C LYS A 35 11.96 -15.50 2.68
N ASN A 36 11.55 -16.50 1.91
CA ASN A 36 12.01 -17.87 2.11
C ASN A 36 13.35 -18.15 1.40
N GLU A 37 13.60 -17.56 0.23
CA GLU A 37 14.81 -17.81 -0.57
C GLU A 37 15.89 -16.73 -0.35
N LYS A 38 15.49 -15.46 -0.14
CA LYS A 38 16.42 -14.34 0.06
C LYS A 38 16.57 -13.94 1.52
N ASN A 39 15.81 -14.55 2.43
CA ASN A 39 15.81 -14.28 3.87
C ASN A 39 15.62 -12.79 4.20
N LEU A 40 14.76 -12.10 3.44
CA LEU A 40 14.45 -10.70 3.69
C LEU A 40 13.32 -10.55 4.71
N GLU A 41 13.41 -9.54 5.55
CA GLU A 41 12.30 -9.05 6.35
C GLU A 41 11.39 -8.23 5.42
N VAL A 42 10.19 -8.72 5.17
CA VAL A 42 9.22 -8.04 4.30
C VAL A 42 8.06 -7.52 5.13
N ILE A 43 7.70 -6.26 4.89
CA ILE A 43 6.50 -5.60 5.41
C ILE A 43 5.62 -5.29 4.20
N LEU A 44 4.36 -5.71 4.23
CA LEU A 44 3.41 -5.44 3.14
C LEU A 44 2.46 -4.31 3.55
N VAL A 45 2.44 -3.22 2.79
CA VAL A 45 1.42 -2.17 2.87
C VAL A 45 0.42 -2.38 1.75
N SER A 46 -0.83 -2.70 2.10
CA SER A 46 -1.83 -3.15 1.13
C SER A 46 -3.07 -2.28 1.15
N SER A 47 -3.48 -1.80 -0.01
CA SER A 47 -4.82 -1.24 -0.23
C SER A 47 -5.83 -2.36 -0.58
N GLY A 48 -7.08 -1.98 -0.89
CA GLY A 48 -8.09 -2.87 -1.46
C GLY A 48 -9.20 -3.29 -0.50
N ALA A 49 -9.24 -2.78 0.74
CA ALA A 49 -10.31 -3.08 1.70
C ALA A 49 -11.69 -2.64 1.19
N VAL A 50 -11.84 -1.40 0.72
CA VAL A 50 -13.10 -0.89 0.14
C VAL A 50 -13.56 -1.75 -1.04
N GLY A 51 -12.63 -2.13 -1.94
CA GLY A 51 -12.94 -3.02 -3.07
C GLY A 51 -13.40 -4.40 -2.64
N ALA A 52 -12.75 -4.98 -1.63
CA ALA A 52 -13.15 -6.26 -1.05
C ALA A 52 -14.56 -6.17 -0.42
N GLY A 53 -14.86 -5.12 0.33
CA GLY A 53 -16.19 -4.92 0.92
C GLY A 53 -17.29 -4.70 -0.12
N TYR A 54 -16.95 -4.02 -1.21
CA TYR A 54 -17.89 -3.78 -2.32
C TYR A 54 -18.37 -5.08 -2.97
N THR A 55 -17.67 -6.19 -2.82
CA THR A 55 -18.18 -7.50 -3.27
C THR A 55 -19.39 -7.97 -2.48
N SER A 56 -19.46 -7.62 -1.19
CA SER A 56 -20.52 -8.04 -0.28
C SER A 56 -21.67 -7.04 -0.19
N LEU A 57 -21.38 -5.75 -0.32
CA LEU A 57 -22.37 -4.68 -0.18
C LEU A 57 -22.11 -3.60 -1.23
N LYS A 58 -23.11 -3.29 -2.05
CA LYS A 58 -23.03 -2.28 -3.12
C LYS A 58 -23.49 -0.93 -2.60
N LEU A 59 -22.58 -0.08 -2.20
CA LEU A 59 -22.83 1.29 -1.76
C LEU A 59 -22.13 2.30 -2.65
N ASP A 60 -22.65 3.53 -2.70
CA ASP A 60 -21.97 4.63 -3.38
C ASP A 60 -20.67 4.98 -2.67
N LYS A 61 -19.55 4.75 -3.36
CA LYS A 61 -18.20 5.00 -2.86
C LYS A 61 -17.83 6.49 -2.76
N LYS A 62 -18.66 7.39 -3.28
CA LYS A 62 -18.45 8.84 -3.16
C LYS A 62 -18.81 9.35 -1.77
N ILE A 63 -19.60 8.60 -1.02
CA ILE A 63 -20.00 8.94 0.35
C ILE A 63 -18.98 8.35 1.33
N VAL A 64 -18.36 9.20 2.16
CA VAL A 64 -17.31 8.83 3.13
C VAL A 64 -17.76 7.68 4.03
N ALA A 65 -18.91 7.82 4.70
CA ALA A 65 -19.45 6.79 5.59
C ALA A 65 -19.66 5.44 4.89
N ASN A 66 -19.99 5.45 3.60
CA ASN A 66 -20.13 4.23 2.79
C ASN A 66 -18.76 3.60 2.55
N LYS A 67 -17.72 4.38 2.24
CA LYS A 67 -16.35 3.86 2.12
C LYS A 67 -15.88 3.23 3.43
N GLN A 68 -16.10 3.91 4.55
CA GLN A 68 -15.75 3.41 5.88
C GLN A 68 -16.46 2.09 6.18
N ALA A 69 -17.77 1.99 5.91
CA ALA A 69 -18.53 0.75 6.07
C ALA A 69 -18.03 -0.37 5.14
N LEU A 70 -17.73 -0.04 3.88
CA LEU A 70 -17.14 -1.00 2.93
C LEU A 70 -15.75 -1.46 3.38
N ALA A 71 -14.91 -0.57 3.89
CA ALA A 71 -13.61 -0.92 4.43
C ALA A 71 -13.73 -1.84 5.65
N ALA A 72 -14.68 -1.57 6.55
CA ALA A 72 -14.95 -2.44 7.72
C ALA A 72 -15.33 -3.86 7.33
N ILE A 73 -16.15 -4.03 6.28
CA ILE A 73 -16.53 -5.34 5.73
C ILE A 73 -15.34 -5.97 4.99
N GLY A 74 -14.62 -5.16 4.22
CA GLY A 74 -13.62 -5.66 3.29
C GLY A 74 -12.26 -5.96 3.91
N GLN A 75 -11.86 -5.26 4.96
CA GLN A 75 -10.56 -5.51 5.61
C GLN A 75 -10.40 -6.94 6.12
N PRO A 76 -11.37 -7.54 6.82
CA PRO A 76 -11.31 -8.96 7.19
C PRO A 76 -11.26 -9.89 5.97
N LEU A 77 -11.99 -9.58 4.89
CA LEU A 77 -12.00 -10.37 3.66
C LEU A 77 -10.64 -10.32 2.95
N LEU A 78 -10.05 -9.13 2.85
CA LEU A 78 -8.72 -8.92 2.30
C LEU A 78 -7.67 -9.74 3.07
N LEU A 79 -7.66 -9.62 4.40
CA LEU A 79 -6.74 -10.33 5.26
C LEU A 79 -6.94 -11.86 5.20
N LYS A 80 -8.18 -12.33 5.15
CA LYS A 80 -8.50 -13.76 4.96
C LYS A 80 -7.89 -14.30 3.67
N ASN A 81 -7.99 -13.55 2.57
CA ASN A 81 -7.43 -13.92 1.28
C ASN A 81 -5.91 -13.98 1.30
N TYR A 82 -5.24 -13.02 1.94
CA TYR A 82 -3.79 -13.07 2.15
C TYR A 82 -3.37 -14.26 3.02
N LYS A 83 -4.00 -14.43 4.19
CA LYS A 83 -3.68 -15.53 5.11
C LYS A 83 -3.82 -16.90 4.45
N LYS A 84 -4.89 -17.10 3.66
CA LYS A 84 -5.10 -18.37 2.93
C LYS A 84 -3.93 -18.67 2.00
N ARG A 85 -3.49 -17.69 1.21
CA ARG A 85 -2.41 -17.87 0.22
C ARG A 85 -1.03 -17.96 0.85
N PHE A 86 -0.72 -17.13 1.83
CA PHE A 86 0.57 -17.18 2.52
C PHE A 86 0.76 -18.48 3.32
N LYS A 87 -0.34 -19.09 3.79
CA LYS A 87 -0.30 -20.40 4.45
C LYS A 87 0.30 -21.50 3.54
N GLU A 88 0.06 -21.44 2.22
CA GLU A 88 0.61 -22.37 1.22
C GLU A 88 2.14 -22.28 1.15
N HIS A 89 2.72 -21.16 1.58
CA HIS A 89 4.17 -20.92 1.66
C HIS A 89 4.74 -21.02 3.09
N ASN A 90 3.94 -21.52 4.06
CA ASN A 90 4.30 -21.59 5.49
C ASN A 90 4.60 -20.20 6.10
N ILE A 91 3.97 -19.14 5.61
CA ILE A 91 4.13 -17.78 6.12
C ILE A 91 2.91 -17.40 6.97
N THR A 92 3.16 -17.08 8.24
CA THR A 92 2.16 -16.51 9.15
C THR A 92 2.06 -15.00 8.90
N CYS A 93 0.84 -14.46 8.86
CA CYS A 93 0.58 -13.03 8.67
C CYS A 93 -0.02 -12.41 9.92
N ALA A 94 0.41 -11.20 10.25
CA ALA A 94 -0.20 -10.34 11.26
C ALA A 94 -0.80 -9.09 10.59
N GLN A 95 -1.89 -8.56 11.14
CA GLN A 95 -2.47 -7.30 10.70
C GLN A 95 -2.04 -6.17 11.61
N MET A 96 -1.66 -5.03 11.03
CA MET A 96 -1.50 -3.75 11.73
C MET A 96 -2.27 -2.68 10.97
N LEU A 97 -3.09 -1.90 11.69
CA LEU A 97 -3.85 -0.80 11.11
C LEU A 97 -3.40 0.51 11.73
N PHE A 98 -3.16 1.52 10.91
CA PHE A 98 -2.69 2.83 11.31
C PHE A 98 -3.57 3.95 10.78
N ILE A 99 -3.56 5.07 11.47
CA ILE A 99 -3.96 6.39 10.95
C ILE A 99 -2.76 7.34 11.03
N ALA A 100 -2.85 8.50 10.39
CA ALA A 100 -1.77 9.49 10.36
C ALA A 100 -1.31 9.87 11.77
N ASP A 101 -2.25 10.15 12.67
CA ASP A 101 -1.99 10.56 14.06
C ASP A 101 -1.15 9.54 14.87
N ASP A 102 -1.10 8.28 14.43
CA ASP A 102 -0.29 7.26 15.10
C ASP A 102 1.21 7.55 14.96
N PHE A 103 1.60 8.18 13.86
CA PHE A 103 2.99 8.56 13.60
C PHE A 103 3.39 9.89 14.26
N ASP A 104 2.43 10.74 14.59
CA ASP A 104 2.66 12.00 15.33
C ASP A 104 2.84 11.78 16.83
N SER A 105 2.47 10.62 17.34
CA SER A 105 2.58 10.26 18.75
C SER A 105 3.79 9.37 19.01
N ARG A 106 4.84 9.92 19.65
CA ARG A 106 6.03 9.15 20.05
C ARG A 106 5.69 7.86 20.81
N LYS A 107 4.67 7.89 21.66
CA LYS A 107 4.23 6.70 22.43
C LYS A 107 3.63 5.64 21.53
N ARG A 108 2.72 6.03 20.62
CA ARG A 108 2.07 5.10 19.69
C ARG A 108 3.09 4.51 18.70
N THR A 109 3.94 5.36 18.13
CA THR A 109 5.02 4.93 17.22
C THR A 109 5.96 3.95 17.91
N LYS A 110 6.38 4.24 19.17
CA LYS A 110 7.26 3.33 19.91
C LYS A 110 6.61 1.98 20.19
N ASN A 111 5.32 1.97 20.55
CA ASN A 111 4.59 0.71 20.75
C ASN A 111 4.50 -0.09 19.43
N ALA A 112 4.20 0.59 18.32
CA ALA A 112 4.15 -0.04 17.02
C ALA A 112 5.51 -0.61 16.58
N GLN A 113 6.61 0.11 16.84
CA GLN A 113 7.98 -0.37 16.60
C GLN A 113 8.27 -1.66 17.38
N ASN A 114 7.93 -1.69 18.67
CA ASN A 114 8.16 -2.87 19.50
C ASN A 114 7.39 -4.09 18.96
N VAL A 115 6.13 -3.92 18.55
CA VAL A 115 5.33 -4.99 17.94
C VAL A 115 5.95 -5.42 16.61
N MET A 116 6.36 -4.48 15.76
CA MET A 116 6.97 -4.77 14.47
C MET A 116 8.24 -5.62 14.62
N GLU A 117 9.14 -5.25 15.52
CA GLU A 117 10.37 -6.03 15.75
C GLU A 117 10.05 -7.48 16.20
N ILE A 118 9.12 -7.65 17.13
CA ILE A 118 8.70 -9.00 17.57
C ILE A 118 8.14 -9.81 16.40
N LEU A 119 7.32 -9.21 15.53
CA LEU A 119 6.77 -9.91 14.37
C LEU A 119 7.87 -10.34 13.40
N LEU A 120 8.80 -9.43 13.08
CA LEU A 120 9.88 -9.70 12.12
C LEU A 120 10.89 -10.72 12.67
N GLU A 121 11.29 -10.63 13.93
CA GLU A 121 12.16 -11.61 14.61
C GLU A 121 11.56 -13.02 14.56
N ASN A 122 10.23 -13.14 14.66
CA ASN A 122 9.51 -14.41 14.57
C ASN A 122 9.13 -14.78 13.12
N LYS A 123 9.70 -14.11 12.11
CA LYS A 123 9.46 -14.35 10.67
C LYS A 123 7.99 -14.19 10.23
N ILE A 124 7.16 -13.54 11.05
CA ILE A 124 5.78 -13.22 10.72
C ILE A 124 5.77 -12.09 9.70
N LEU A 125 4.86 -12.14 8.72
CA LEU A 125 4.66 -11.09 7.72
C LEU A 125 3.67 -10.06 8.26
N PRO A 126 4.10 -8.82 8.59
CA PRO A 126 3.17 -7.74 8.87
C PRO A 126 2.45 -7.30 7.58
N ILE A 127 1.13 -7.24 7.64
CA ILE A 127 0.28 -6.67 6.60
C ILE A 127 -0.36 -5.42 7.19
N ILE A 128 0.00 -4.28 6.62
CA ILE A 128 -0.39 -2.95 7.07
C ILE A 128 -1.43 -2.38 6.12
N ASN A 129 -2.43 -1.71 6.66
CA ASN A 129 -3.36 -0.86 5.92
C ASN A 129 -3.74 0.35 6.77
N GLU A 130 -4.32 1.37 6.13
CA GLU A 130 -4.99 2.43 6.85
C GLU A 130 -6.21 1.88 7.61
N ASN A 131 -6.49 2.46 8.78
CA ASN A 131 -7.72 2.21 9.50
C ASN A 131 -8.84 3.11 8.96
N ASP A 132 -9.30 2.79 7.77
CA ASP A 132 -10.34 3.55 7.05
C ASP A 132 -11.59 3.82 7.89
N VAL A 133 -11.87 3.02 8.94
CA VAL A 133 -13.09 3.16 9.77
C VAL A 133 -13.06 4.42 10.60
N ILE A 134 -11.88 4.82 11.07
CA ILE A 134 -11.69 5.96 11.98
C ILE A 134 -10.81 7.06 11.38
N ALA A 135 -10.25 6.85 10.20
CA ALA A 135 -9.57 7.90 9.46
C ALA A 135 -10.60 8.97 9.08
N THR A 136 -10.44 10.17 9.67
CA THR A 136 -11.39 11.28 9.49
C THR A 136 -11.08 12.11 8.26
N ASP A 137 -9.84 12.09 7.82
CA ASP A 137 -9.36 12.88 6.69
C ASP A 137 -8.99 11.96 5.52
N GLU A 138 -9.88 11.83 4.56
CA GLU A 138 -9.55 11.26 3.23
C GLU A 138 -8.34 11.94 2.58
N LEU A 139 -7.87 13.02 3.19
CA LEU A 139 -6.83 13.89 2.69
C LEU A 139 -5.45 13.58 3.24
N VAL A 140 -5.33 12.83 4.33
CA VAL A 140 -4.02 12.70 4.99
C VAL A 140 -3.15 11.66 4.30
N PHE A 141 -3.67 10.51 3.98
CA PHE A 141 -2.90 9.55 3.20
C PHE A 141 -3.37 9.40 1.74
N GLY A 142 -4.59 9.89 1.38
CA GLY A 142 -5.18 9.88 0.03
C GLY A 142 -4.92 8.61 -0.80
N ASP A 143 -3.82 7.99 -0.53
CA ASP A 143 -3.31 6.70 -0.99
C ASP A 143 -2.31 6.17 0.05
N ASN A 144 -2.22 4.86 0.20
CA ASN A 144 -1.26 4.18 1.06
C ASN A 144 0.23 4.41 0.67
N ASP A 145 0.53 5.26 -0.30
CA ASP A 145 1.91 5.62 -0.66
C ASP A 145 2.59 6.37 0.50
N GLN A 146 1.93 7.39 1.07
CA GLN A 146 2.44 8.11 2.24
C GLN A 146 2.50 7.21 3.48
N LEU A 147 1.46 6.39 3.73
CA LEU A 147 1.51 5.39 4.79
C LEU A 147 2.73 4.47 4.63
N ALA A 148 3.03 4.04 3.40
CA ALA A 148 4.18 3.18 3.14
C ALA A 148 5.52 3.89 3.38
N ALA A 149 5.60 5.19 3.08
CA ALA A 149 6.78 6.01 3.40
C ALA A 149 6.99 6.12 4.92
N HIS A 150 5.93 6.44 5.68
CA HIS A 150 6.00 6.45 7.14
C HIS A 150 6.40 5.07 7.70
N VAL A 151 5.83 4.00 7.17
CA VAL A 151 6.20 2.62 7.54
C VAL A 151 7.68 2.36 7.24
N ALA A 152 8.18 2.74 6.08
CA ALA A 152 9.58 2.56 5.73
C ALA A 152 10.52 3.33 6.67
N TYR A 153 10.20 4.58 6.94
CA TYR A 153 10.98 5.44 7.83
C TYR A 153 10.96 4.97 9.28
N TYR A 154 9.77 4.85 9.87
CA TYR A 154 9.63 4.56 11.30
C TYR A 154 10.02 3.12 11.67
N PHE A 155 9.96 2.18 10.75
CA PHE A 155 10.39 0.79 10.99
C PHE A 155 11.75 0.47 10.39
N ASN A 156 12.59 1.49 10.10
CA ASN A 156 13.98 1.37 9.67
C ASN A 156 14.16 0.40 8.49
N SER A 157 13.42 0.61 7.42
CA SER A 157 13.51 -0.21 6.22
C SER A 157 14.63 0.28 5.30
N ASP A 158 15.33 -0.64 4.67
CA ASP A 158 16.40 -0.33 3.73
C ASP A 158 15.87 0.12 2.36
N MET A 159 14.62 -0.27 2.03
CA MET A 159 14.00 0.04 0.75
C MET A 159 12.46 0.06 0.87
N LEU A 160 11.85 0.95 0.09
CA LEU A 160 10.42 0.97 -0.21
C LEU A 160 10.22 0.66 -1.70
N ALA A 161 9.45 -0.38 -2.01
CA ALA A 161 9.01 -0.71 -3.37
C ALA A 161 7.53 -0.42 -3.53
N ILE A 162 7.18 0.54 -4.38
CA ILE A 162 5.78 0.90 -4.68
C ILE A 162 5.36 0.20 -5.97
N LEU A 163 4.45 -0.77 -5.86
CA LEU A 163 3.87 -1.45 -7.01
C LEU A 163 2.72 -0.64 -7.58
N SER A 164 2.82 -0.32 -8.86
CA SER A 164 1.88 0.51 -9.61
C SER A 164 1.39 -0.20 -10.86
N ASP A 165 0.46 0.41 -11.55
CA ASP A 165 -0.08 -0.01 -12.86
C ASP A 165 0.72 0.56 -14.03
N ILE A 166 1.85 1.24 -13.75
CA ILE A 166 2.88 1.66 -14.71
C ILE A 166 4.23 1.10 -14.27
N ASP A 167 5.13 0.90 -15.21
CA ASP A 167 6.42 0.23 -15.02
C ASP A 167 7.52 1.12 -14.42
N GLY A 168 7.25 2.41 -14.20
CA GLY A 168 8.17 3.30 -13.50
C GLY A 168 7.80 4.77 -13.59
N TYR A 169 8.76 5.63 -13.25
CA TYR A 169 8.63 7.08 -13.33
C TYR A 169 9.01 7.58 -14.72
N TYR A 170 8.15 8.39 -15.31
CA TYR A 170 8.32 8.98 -16.63
C TYR A 170 8.41 10.50 -16.54
N ASN A 171 9.13 11.11 -17.48
CA ASN A 171 9.21 12.57 -17.60
C ASN A 171 7.88 13.25 -17.97
N LYS A 172 6.89 12.48 -18.46
CA LYS A 172 5.51 12.89 -18.76
C LYS A 172 4.60 11.68 -18.80
N ASN A 173 3.28 11.87 -18.79
CA ASN A 173 2.32 10.77 -18.73
C ASN A 173 2.44 9.84 -19.98
N PRO A 174 2.87 8.57 -19.83
CA PRO A 174 3.06 7.66 -20.96
C PRO A 174 1.75 7.22 -21.62
N ARG A 175 0.59 7.45 -20.98
CA ARG A 175 -0.73 7.16 -21.58
C ARG A 175 -1.20 8.27 -22.51
N GLU A 176 -0.68 9.46 -22.37
CA GLU A 176 -1.04 10.65 -23.17
C GLU A 176 0.04 10.97 -24.22
N PHE A 177 1.29 10.64 -23.90
CA PHE A 177 2.44 11.02 -24.72
C PHE A 177 3.23 9.78 -25.14
N ALA A 178 3.18 9.44 -26.42
CA ALA A 178 3.90 8.29 -26.98
C ALA A 178 5.43 8.40 -26.89
N ASP A 179 5.96 9.62 -26.74
CA ASP A 179 7.37 9.95 -26.56
C ASP A 179 7.78 10.14 -25.09
N ALA A 180 6.97 9.66 -24.15
CA ALA A 180 7.33 9.64 -22.74
C ALA A 180 8.54 8.72 -22.48
N ILE A 181 9.51 9.21 -21.72
CA ILE A 181 10.77 8.52 -21.43
C ILE A 181 10.79 8.06 -19.98
N LEU A 182 11.00 6.74 -19.79
CA LEU A 182 11.18 6.13 -18.48
C LEU A 182 12.49 6.62 -17.84
N GLN A 183 12.39 7.19 -16.66
CA GLN A 183 13.52 7.63 -15.84
C GLN A 183 14.00 6.47 -14.96
N LYS A 184 15.18 5.93 -15.25
CA LYS A 184 15.73 4.79 -14.48
C LYS A 184 16.16 5.18 -13.08
N ASN A 185 16.69 6.38 -12.92
CA ASN A 185 17.14 6.93 -11.64
C ASN A 185 16.69 8.38 -11.55
N VAL A 186 16.11 8.75 -10.43
CA VAL A 186 15.74 10.12 -10.07
C VAL A 186 16.47 10.44 -8.77
N PHE A 187 17.34 11.44 -8.78
CA PHE A 187 18.17 11.81 -7.63
C PHE A 187 17.61 13.03 -6.90
N GLU A 188 16.84 13.84 -7.58
CA GLU A 188 16.18 15.03 -7.02
C GLU A 188 14.78 15.14 -7.63
N ILE A 189 13.82 15.49 -6.80
CA ILE A 189 12.45 15.77 -7.20
C ILE A 189 12.24 17.27 -7.07
N SER A 190 11.88 17.94 -8.13
CA SER A 190 11.67 19.39 -8.12
C SER A 190 10.37 19.76 -7.40
N THR A 191 10.34 20.96 -6.79
CA THR A 191 9.13 21.49 -6.16
C THR A 191 7.94 21.53 -7.15
N ASP A 192 8.20 21.86 -8.42
CA ASP A 192 7.17 21.89 -9.46
C ASP A 192 6.57 20.49 -9.71
N GLU A 193 7.38 19.42 -9.63
CA GLU A 193 6.90 18.05 -9.78
C GLU A 193 6.05 17.61 -8.57
N LEU A 194 6.37 18.08 -7.36
CA LEU A 194 5.59 17.82 -6.16
C LEU A 194 4.27 18.60 -6.12
N GLU A 195 4.21 19.74 -6.78
CA GLU A 195 3.02 20.61 -6.87
C GLU A 195 2.13 20.33 -8.08
N MET A 196 2.56 19.50 -9.04
CA MET A 196 1.77 19.17 -10.22
C MET A 196 0.37 18.70 -9.84
N LYS A 197 -0.63 19.50 -10.19
CA LYS A 197 -2.04 19.15 -10.02
C LYS A 197 -2.37 17.98 -10.96
N HIS A 198 -2.99 16.96 -10.40
CA HIS A 198 -3.49 15.83 -11.17
C HIS A 198 -4.37 16.30 -12.32
N SER A 199 -4.05 15.90 -13.54
CA SER A 199 -5.08 15.75 -14.56
C SER A 199 -5.97 14.57 -14.11
N ALA A 200 -7.10 14.91 -13.54
CA ALA A 200 -8.06 13.98 -12.98
C ALA A 200 -8.75 13.22 -14.12
N ASN A 201 -8.26 12.04 -14.46
CA ASN A 201 -8.96 11.15 -15.39
C ASN A 201 -8.93 9.67 -14.97
N SER A 202 -8.97 9.38 -13.66
CA SER A 202 -9.36 8.04 -13.22
C SER A 202 -10.24 8.15 -11.96
N GLU A 203 -11.54 7.93 -12.14
CA GLU A 203 -12.54 7.88 -11.05
C GLU A 203 -12.24 6.81 -9.96
N PHE A 204 -11.19 6.01 -10.12
CA PHE A 204 -10.91 4.82 -9.30
C PHE A 204 -9.51 4.77 -8.66
N ALA A 205 -8.62 5.72 -8.96
CA ALA A 205 -7.27 5.73 -8.38
C ALA A 205 -7.02 7.05 -7.65
N THR A 206 -7.03 7.02 -6.33
CA THR A 206 -6.67 8.14 -5.45
C THR A 206 -5.15 8.38 -5.41
N GLY A 207 -4.33 7.46 -5.95
CA GLY A 207 -2.88 7.51 -5.94
C GLY A 207 -2.26 7.84 -7.28
N GLY A 208 -2.10 9.14 -7.59
CA GLY A 208 -1.37 9.60 -8.76
C GLY A 208 0.14 9.57 -8.58
N ILE A 209 0.89 10.02 -9.62
CA ILE A 209 2.35 10.12 -9.57
C ILE A 209 2.83 11.04 -8.44
N VAL A 210 2.09 12.11 -8.15
CA VAL A 210 2.44 13.09 -7.11
C VAL A 210 2.45 12.46 -5.71
N THR A 211 1.51 11.58 -5.39
CA THR A 211 1.53 10.86 -4.09
C THR A 211 2.74 9.96 -3.95
N LYS A 212 3.16 9.31 -5.06
CA LYS A 212 4.37 8.48 -5.10
C LYS A 212 5.65 9.30 -4.96
N LEU A 213 5.71 10.47 -5.59
CA LEU A 213 6.83 11.39 -5.46
C LEU A 213 6.94 11.93 -4.03
N LYS A 214 5.82 12.38 -3.43
CA LYS A 214 5.78 12.82 -2.03
C LYS A 214 6.14 11.72 -1.03
N ALA A 215 5.94 10.47 -1.38
CA ALA A 215 6.36 9.34 -0.56
C ALA A 215 7.85 8.99 -0.74
N ALA A 216 8.46 9.45 -1.82
CA ALA A 216 9.88 9.24 -2.12
C ALA A 216 10.79 10.36 -1.59
N ASP A 217 10.25 11.58 -1.43
CA ASP A 217 10.91 12.74 -0.85
C ASP A 217 10.99 12.62 0.68
#